data_f937b8303894511d99295ddebdb5b6e1
#
_entry.id   f937b8303894511d99295ddebdb5b6e1
#
_cell.length_a   1.000
_cell.length_b   1.000
_cell.length_c   1.000
_cell.angle_alpha   90.00
_cell.angle_beta   90.00
_cell.angle_gamma   90.00
#
_symmetry.space_group_name_H-M   'P 1'
#
loop_
_entity.id
_entity.type
_entity.pdbx_description
1 polymer ?
#
loop_
_entity_poly.entity_id
_entity_poly.type
_entity_poly.pdbx_seq_one_letter_code
_entity_poly.pdbx_strand_id
1 'polypeptide(L)'
;MQLMDLRKQGIDIQENIPLSRFTFTKTGGPAQYLAFPKNLNELELLVDTVKENNIPLTVIGNASNLIIRDGGISGLVLILTKMDTIVANKDEATVTADAGARIIDTSEAACEAGLSGLEFAAGIPGSV
;
A
#
# COMPACT_ATOMS: atom_id res chain seq x y z
N MET A 1 -10.76 -5.33 -20.25
CA MET A 1 -9.85 -4.18 -20.02
C MET A 1 -8.49 -4.69 -19.61
N GLN A 2 -7.43 -4.14 -20.14
CA GLN A 2 -6.06 -4.50 -19.80
C GLN A 2 -5.47 -3.52 -18.79
N LEU A 3 -4.43 -3.94 -18.04
CA LEU A 3 -3.77 -3.06 -17.08
C LEU A 3 -3.24 -1.76 -17.71
N MET A 4 -2.69 -1.85 -18.90
CA MET A 4 -2.15 -0.67 -19.59
C MET A 4 -3.23 0.33 -20.01
N ASP A 5 -4.47 -0.12 -20.14
CA ASP A 5 -5.60 0.80 -20.40
C ASP A 5 -5.89 1.68 -19.18
N LEU A 6 -5.70 1.15 -17.98
CA LEU A 6 -5.82 1.93 -16.74
C LEU A 6 -4.73 2.98 -16.61
N ARG A 7 -3.54 2.70 -17.10
CA ARG A 7 -2.45 3.68 -17.16
C ARG A 7 -2.86 4.91 -17.98
N LYS A 8 -3.57 4.70 -19.08
CA LYS A 8 -4.09 5.79 -19.92
C LYS A 8 -5.13 6.64 -19.20
N GLN A 9 -5.78 6.10 -18.18
CA GLN A 9 -6.75 6.81 -17.34
C GLN A 9 -6.10 7.59 -16.19
N GLY A 10 -4.77 7.57 -16.10
CA GLY A 10 -4.04 8.33 -15.09
C GLY A 10 -3.64 7.54 -13.85
N ILE A 11 -3.89 6.23 -13.82
CA ILE A 11 -3.44 5.37 -12.72
C ILE A 11 -1.94 5.11 -12.88
N ASP A 12 -1.18 5.25 -11.80
CA ASP A 12 0.26 5.05 -11.82
C ASP A 12 0.58 3.55 -11.89
N ILE A 13 0.89 3.08 -13.10
CA ILE A 13 1.27 1.68 -13.37
C ILE A 13 2.60 1.68 -14.09
N GLN A 14 3.56 0.91 -13.59
CA GLN A 14 4.90 0.79 -14.14
C GLN A 14 5.20 -0.68 -14.44
N GLU A 15 6.16 -0.93 -15.32
CA GLU A 15 6.57 -2.28 -15.73
C GLU A 15 8.04 -2.53 -15.38
N ASN A 16 8.36 -3.75 -14.96
CA ASN A 16 9.73 -4.21 -14.71
C ASN A 16 10.53 -3.28 -13.79
N ILE A 17 9.92 -2.88 -12.68
CA ILE A 17 10.55 -1.99 -11.72
C ILE A 17 11.21 -2.80 -10.60
N PRO A 18 12.51 -2.57 -10.30
CA PRO A 18 13.17 -3.25 -9.19
C PRO A 18 12.49 -2.93 -7.86
N LEU A 19 12.02 -3.96 -7.16
CA LEU A 19 11.36 -3.79 -5.86
C LEU A 19 12.35 -3.40 -4.76
N SER A 20 13.65 -3.57 -5.00
CA SER A 20 14.70 -3.08 -4.10
C SER A 20 14.62 -1.58 -3.80
N ARG A 21 13.98 -0.81 -4.66
CA ARG A 21 13.72 0.62 -4.43
C ARG A 21 12.75 0.89 -3.30
N PHE A 22 11.90 -0.09 -2.96
CA PHE A 22 10.78 0.07 -2.05
C PHE A 22 10.90 -0.77 -0.78
N THR A 23 11.84 -1.71 -0.72
CA THR A 23 12.05 -2.54 0.47
C THR A 23 12.99 -1.86 1.44
N PHE A 24 12.78 -2.07 2.74
CA PHE A 24 13.66 -1.55 3.79
C PHE A 24 15.08 -2.11 3.66
N THR A 25 15.21 -3.37 3.28
CA THR A 25 16.51 -4.05 3.10
C THR A 25 17.23 -3.63 1.82
N LYS A 26 16.60 -2.88 0.92
CA LYS A 26 17.12 -2.49 -0.39
C LYS A 26 17.45 -3.69 -1.27
N THR A 27 16.73 -4.80 -1.08
CA THR A 27 16.85 -6.02 -1.86
C THR A 27 15.53 -6.35 -2.53
N GLY A 28 15.57 -7.06 -3.63
CA GLY A 28 14.40 -7.53 -4.36
C GLY A 28 14.51 -7.33 -5.85
N GLY A 29 14.08 -8.33 -6.61
CA GLY A 29 14.04 -8.30 -8.07
C GLY A 29 12.87 -7.47 -8.60
N PRO A 30 12.66 -7.47 -9.94
CA PRO A 30 11.64 -6.62 -10.55
C PRO A 30 10.23 -7.13 -10.33
N ALA A 31 9.28 -6.20 -10.17
CA ALA A 31 7.87 -6.48 -10.33
C ALA A 31 7.52 -6.44 -11.81
N GLN A 32 6.77 -7.42 -12.29
CA GLN A 32 6.30 -7.42 -13.68
C GLN A 32 5.45 -6.19 -13.95
N TYR A 33 4.47 -5.94 -13.09
CA TYR A 33 3.66 -4.71 -13.08
C TYR A 33 3.65 -4.16 -11.66
N LEU A 34 3.75 -2.85 -11.53
CA LEU A 34 3.74 -2.16 -10.25
C LEU A 34 2.75 -1.01 -10.31
N ALA A 35 1.84 -0.93 -9.35
CA ALA A 35 0.84 0.13 -9.29
C ALA A 35 0.75 0.76 -7.91
N PHE A 36 0.48 2.07 -7.90
CA PHE A 36 0.30 2.88 -6.69
C PHE A 36 -1.09 3.51 -6.73
N PRO A 37 -2.14 2.81 -6.28
CA PRO A 37 -3.46 3.43 -6.22
C PRO A 37 -3.49 4.56 -5.20
N LYS A 38 -4.21 5.64 -5.53
CA LYS A 38 -4.32 6.82 -4.66
C LYS A 38 -5.61 6.82 -3.84
N ASN A 39 -6.61 6.08 -4.30
CA ASN A 39 -7.94 6.06 -3.69
C ASN A 39 -8.62 4.71 -3.97
N LEU A 40 -9.78 4.53 -3.35
CA LEU A 40 -10.53 3.29 -3.46
C LEU A 40 -10.97 3.00 -4.89
N ASN A 41 -11.36 4.01 -5.66
CA ASN A 41 -11.78 3.82 -7.05
C ASN A 41 -10.65 3.24 -7.91
N GLU A 42 -9.44 3.77 -7.79
CA GLU A 42 -8.28 3.25 -8.51
C GLU A 42 -7.94 1.83 -8.07
N LEU A 43 -8.03 1.55 -6.77
CA LEU A 43 -7.79 0.22 -6.23
C LEU A 43 -8.79 -0.79 -6.78
N GLU A 44 -10.08 -0.47 -6.79
CA GLU A 44 -11.12 -1.35 -7.33
C GLU A 44 -10.90 -1.66 -8.81
N LEU A 45 -10.58 -0.65 -9.61
CA LEU A 45 -10.29 -0.84 -11.04
C LEU A 45 -9.11 -1.78 -11.26
N LEU A 46 -8.04 -1.62 -10.47
CA LEU A 46 -6.86 -2.48 -10.55
C LEU A 46 -7.19 -3.92 -10.16
N VAL A 47 -7.90 -4.11 -9.05
CA VAL A 47 -8.28 -5.44 -8.57
C VAL A 47 -9.20 -6.15 -9.55
N ASP A 48 -10.22 -5.46 -10.06
CA ASP A 48 -11.15 -6.04 -11.04
C ASP A 48 -10.43 -6.44 -12.32
N THR A 49 -9.52 -5.60 -12.80
CA THR A 49 -8.76 -5.87 -14.03
C THR A 49 -7.88 -7.11 -13.88
N VAL A 50 -7.18 -7.27 -12.76
CA VAL A 50 -6.35 -8.47 -12.57
C VAL A 50 -7.18 -9.72 -12.39
N LYS A 51 -8.36 -9.63 -11.76
CA LYS A 51 -9.30 -10.74 -11.66
C LYS A 51 -9.80 -11.18 -13.03
N GLU A 52 -10.23 -10.24 -13.85
CA GLU A 52 -10.73 -10.53 -15.20
C GLU A 52 -9.68 -11.20 -16.11
N ASN A 53 -8.42 -10.86 -15.92
CA ASN A 53 -7.32 -11.34 -16.76
C ASN A 53 -6.51 -12.48 -16.10
N ASN A 54 -6.94 -12.98 -14.95
CA ASN A 54 -6.25 -14.03 -14.19
C ASN A 54 -4.78 -13.70 -13.91
N ILE A 55 -4.49 -12.44 -13.59
CA ILE A 55 -3.15 -11.97 -13.26
C ILE A 55 -2.92 -12.16 -11.76
N PRO A 56 -1.79 -12.77 -11.33
CA PRO A 56 -1.45 -12.86 -9.91
C PRO A 56 -1.35 -11.48 -9.27
N LEU A 57 -1.82 -11.35 -8.02
CA LEU A 57 -1.83 -10.11 -7.28
C LEU A 57 -1.05 -10.24 -5.99
N THR A 58 -0.15 -9.30 -5.73
CA THR A 58 0.57 -9.17 -4.47
C THR A 58 0.36 -7.76 -3.93
N VAL A 59 0.00 -7.65 -2.66
CA VAL A 59 -0.26 -6.35 -2.01
C VAL A 59 0.84 -6.08 -1.00
N ILE A 60 1.44 -4.89 -1.08
CA ILE A 60 2.55 -4.47 -0.22
C ILE A 60 2.20 -3.12 0.41
N GLY A 61 2.44 -2.99 1.71
CA GLY A 61 2.37 -1.70 2.41
C GLY A 61 3.71 -0.98 2.37
N ASN A 62 4.24 -0.62 3.52
CA ASN A 62 5.52 0.09 3.63
C ASN A 62 6.76 -0.80 3.36
N ALA A 63 6.59 -2.11 3.22
CA ALA A 63 7.66 -3.08 2.99
C ALA A 63 8.79 -3.03 4.03
N SER A 64 8.47 -2.67 5.26
CA SER A 64 9.45 -2.58 6.36
C SER A 64 9.86 -3.94 6.91
N ASN A 65 9.08 -4.98 6.65
CA ASN A 65 9.32 -6.33 7.15
C ASN A 65 9.11 -7.37 6.04
N LEU A 66 9.70 -7.12 4.87
CA LEU A 66 9.51 -7.93 3.69
C LEU A 66 10.83 -8.18 2.98
N ILE A 67 11.06 -9.42 2.58
CA ILE A 67 12.20 -9.81 1.77
C ILE A 67 11.67 -10.37 0.45
N ILE A 68 12.17 -9.83 -0.66
CA ILE A 68 11.78 -10.22 -2.00
C ILE A 68 13.00 -10.83 -2.70
N ARG A 69 12.79 -11.98 -3.34
CA ARG A 69 13.86 -12.70 -4.06
C ARG A 69 14.33 -11.91 -5.28
N ASP A 70 15.56 -12.18 -5.73
CA ASP A 70 16.15 -11.55 -6.92
C ASP A 70 15.37 -11.83 -8.21
N GLY A 71 14.63 -12.92 -8.28
CA GLY A 71 13.74 -13.24 -9.40
C GLY A 71 12.52 -12.32 -9.50
N GLY A 72 12.23 -11.56 -8.46
CA GLY A 72 11.12 -10.61 -8.44
C GLY A 72 9.76 -11.25 -8.23
N ILE A 73 8.73 -10.53 -8.61
CA ILE A 73 7.33 -10.94 -8.45
C ILE A 73 6.63 -10.84 -9.81
N SER A 74 6.01 -11.95 -10.24
CA SER A 74 5.18 -11.96 -11.45
C SER A 74 3.78 -11.42 -11.15
N GLY A 75 3.11 -10.90 -12.16
CA GLY A 75 1.79 -10.30 -12.04
C GLY A 75 1.83 -8.85 -11.57
N LEU A 76 0.78 -8.43 -10.90
CA LEU A 76 0.66 -7.05 -10.40
C LEU A 76 1.06 -6.97 -8.93
N VAL A 77 1.96 -6.05 -8.62
CA VAL A 77 2.27 -5.65 -7.24
C VAL A 77 1.59 -4.32 -6.97
N LEU A 78 0.75 -4.28 -5.93
CA LEU A 78 0.13 -3.04 -5.45
C LEU A 78 0.89 -2.54 -4.23
N ILE A 79 1.37 -1.31 -4.29
CA ILE A 79 1.95 -0.62 -3.14
C ILE A 79 0.95 0.43 -2.66
N LEU A 80 0.47 0.29 -1.43
CA LEU A 80 -0.65 1.08 -0.91
C LEU A 80 -0.23 2.35 -0.17
N THR A 81 1.04 2.73 -0.22
CA THR A 81 1.56 3.86 0.57
C THR A 81 0.94 5.22 0.22
N LYS A 82 0.34 5.36 -0.96
CA LYS A 82 -0.38 6.58 -1.34
C LYS A 82 -1.81 6.64 -0.80
N MET A 83 -2.34 5.52 -0.31
CA MET A 83 -3.62 5.44 0.39
C MET A 83 -3.35 5.54 1.88
N ASP A 84 -3.20 6.75 2.37
CA ASP A 84 -2.67 7.05 3.70
C ASP A 84 -3.58 7.97 4.54
N THR A 85 -4.85 8.07 4.21
CA THR A 85 -5.81 8.89 4.94
C THR A 85 -6.06 8.33 6.33
N ILE A 86 -6.02 9.19 7.33
CA ILE A 86 -6.28 8.86 8.73
C ILE A 86 -7.37 9.80 9.25
N VAL A 87 -8.42 9.22 9.85
CA VAL A 87 -9.51 9.99 10.45
C VAL A 87 -9.74 9.49 11.88
N ALA A 88 -9.57 10.38 12.85
CA ALA A 88 -9.87 10.10 14.25
C ALA A 88 -11.26 10.65 14.59
N ASN A 89 -12.11 9.83 15.20
CA ASN A 89 -13.42 10.24 15.69
C ASN A 89 -13.44 10.11 17.22
N LYS A 90 -13.36 11.26 17.90
CA LYS A 90 -13.30 11.31 19.35
C LYS A 90 -14.59 10.82 20.00
N ASP A 91 -15.73 11.14 19.41
CA ASP A 91 -17.05 10.79 19.98
C ASP A 91 -17.28 9.28 19.95
N GLU A 92 -16.83 8.60 18.89
CA GLU A 92 -16.95 7.16 18.74
C GLU A 92 -15.74 6.42 19.31
N ALA A 93 -14.69 7.13 19.73
CA ALA A 93 -13.42 6.59 20.22
C ALA A 93 -12.76 5.66 19.17
N THR A 94 -12.78 6.09 17.91
CA THR A 94 -12.22 5.32 16.79
C THR A 94 -11.19 6.10 16.00
N VAL A 95 -10.26 5.36 15.38
CA VAL A 95 -9.36 5.87 14.36
C VAL A 95 -9.51 4.98 13.14
N THR A 96 -9.85 5.59 12.00
CA THR A 96 -9.94 4.89 10.73
C THR A 96 -8.73 5.29 9.89
N ALA A 97 -7.96 4.30 9.43
CA ALA A 97 -6.78 4.54 8.63
C ALA A 97 -6.79 3.67 7.39
N ASP A 98 -6.37 4.24 6.26
CA ASP A 98 -6.11 3.47 5.06
C ASP A 98 -4.94 2.51 5.28
N ALA A 99 -4.92 1.41 4.54
CA ALA A 99 -3.90 0.38 4.71
C ALA A 99 -2.47 0.87 4.43
N GLY A 100 -2.32 1.93 3.64
CA GLY A 100 -1.02 2.52 3.35
C GLY A 100 -0.58 3.58 4.34
N ALA A 101 -1.43 3.95 5.32
CA ALA A 101 -1.06 4.92 6.35
C ALA A 101 0.05 4.36 7.25
N ARG A 102 0.97 5.22 7.66
CA ARG A 102 2.02 4.82 8.61
C ARG A 102 1.40 4.59 10.00
N ILE A 103 1.81 3.50 10.64
CA ILE A 103 1.29 3.16 11.96
C ILE A 103 1.67 4.25 13.00
N ILE A 104 2.82 4.87 12.86
CA ILE A 104 3.25 5.98 13.72
C ILE A 104 2.27 7.16 13.59
N ASP A 105 1.91 7.53 12.38
CA ASP A 105 0.98 8.65 12.13
C ASP A 105 -0.42 8.34 12.66
N THR A 106 -0.84 7.08 12.58
CA THR A 106 -2.11 6.62 13.13
C THR A 106 -2.13 6.72 14.66
N SER A 107 -1.03 6.34 15.30
CA SER A 107 -0.85 6.46 16.76
C SER A 107 -0.88 7.94 17.18
N GLU A 108 -0.20 8.82 16.45
CA GLU A 108 -0.20 10.26 16.72
C GLU A 108 -1.60 10.86 16.58
N ALA A 109 -2.35 10.47 15.56
CA ALA A 109 -3.72 10.94 15.36
C ALA A 109 -4.63 10.54 16.52
N ALA A 110 -4.47 9.32 17.04
CA ALA A 110 -5.19 8.86 18.23
C ALA A 110 -4.83 9.72 19.46
N CYS A 111 -3.55 9.98 19.66
CA CYS A 111 -3.06 10.79 20.77
C CYS A 111 -3.61 12.22 20.71
N GLU A 112 -3.58 12.86 19.55
CA GLU A 112 -4.11 14.21 19.33
C GLU A 112 -5.62 14.29 19.59
N ALA A 113 -6.34 13.20 19.31
CA ALA A 113 -7.78 13.11 19.58
C ALA A 113 -8.08 12.73 21.03
N GLY A 114 -7.06 12.52 21.87
CA GLY A 114 -7.23 12.12 23.25
C GLY A 114 -7.64 10.67 23.45
N LEU A 115 -7.38 9.81 22.45
CA LEU A 115 -7.69 8.38 22.50
C LEU A 115 -6.48 7.58 22.97
N SER A 116 -6.75 6.54 23.78
CA SER A 116 -5.72 5.62 24.30
C SER A 116 -5.82 4.25 23.65
N GLY A 117 -4.77 3.47 23.74
CA GLY A 117 -4.72 2.08 23.25
C GLY A 117 -3.73 1.85 22.12
N LEU A 118 -3.24 2.90 21.45
CA LEU A 118 -2.27 2.79 20.36
C LEU A 118 -0.87 3.27 20.73
N GLU A 119 -0.60 3.55 21.99
CA GLU A 119 0.70 4.07 22.42
C GLU A 119 1.85 3.12 22.07
N PHE A 120 1.60 1.81 22.12
CA PHE A 120 2.60 0.80 21.77
C PHE A 120 3.08 0.90 20.34
N ALA A 121 2.26 1.46 19.45
CA ALA A 121 2.55 1.54 18.04
C ALA A 121 3.48 2.72 17.66
N ALA A 122 3.76 3.63 18.58
CA ALA A 122 4.51 4.85 18.30
C ALA A 122 5.95 4.59 17.81
N GLY A 123 6.53 3.45 18.18
CA GLY A 123 7.89 3.08 17.76
C GLY A 123 7.95 1.99 16.68
N ILE A 124 6.81 1.54 16.15
CA ILE A 124 6.78 0.46 15.18
C ILE A 124 6.86 1.05 13.77
N PRO A 125 7.89 0.69 12.97
CA PRO A 125 7.93 1.11 11.57
C PRO A 125 6.92 0.30 10.75
N GLY A 126 6.38 0.90 9.71
CA GLY A 126 5.48 0.21 8.80
C GLY A 126 4.17 0.93 8.59
N SER A 127 3.32 0.29 7.78
CA SER A 127 1.96 0.73 7.50
C SER A 127 0.94 -0.04 8.32
N VAL A 128 -0.28 0.45 8.32
CA VAL A 128 -1.43 -0.17 9.01
C VAL A 128 -1.83 -1.56 8.39
#